data_da7a50d74f5a942cc641b80b89171625
#
_entry.id   da7a50d74f5a942cc641b80b89171625
#
_cell.length_a   1.000
_cell.length_b   1.000
_cell.length_c   1.000
_cell.angle_alpha   90.00
_cell.angle_beta   90.00
_cell.angle_gamma   90.00
#
_symmetry.space_group_name_H-M   'P 1'
#
loop_
_entity.id
_entity.type
_entity.pdbx_description
1 polymer ?
#
loop_
_entity_poly.entity_id
_entity_poly.type
_entity_poly.pdbx_seq_one_letter_code
_entity_poly.pdbx_strand_id
1 'polypeptide(L)'
;MVQNDSGKVDYNFAGPSLGICMIATNSYIKKWFKVASDLEKISLEKFGETTIHLFTDNASLAQRWAQENLNSIKLKVYDIQSWGWPEATLFRYKFFTEQSHKFNEDLLMYLDCDMRVLGDFSKKLNIDNWISGIALVQHPGFYRNKGLPGIVDVLYNPRFVLHLILKIKSGAKGYGTWETNKSSTAFVPRSLRKNYFHGAVWFGRRIEFLKMCKKLALDINRDLEKNYTAIWHDESHLNNYAAFNTVEKLSPEFSGVPSYKNLRKLEFLIISEEKKFGEGRTPTDLSKTHA
;
A
#
# COMPACT_ATOMS: atom_id res chain seq x y z
N MET A 1 -36.32 1.76 -10.84
CA MET A 1 -36.57 1.39 -12.24
C MET A 1 -37.21 2.58 -12.91
N VAL A 2 -36.54 3.22 -13.82
CA VAL A 2 -37.10 4.28 -14.67
C VAL A 2 -37.15 3.66 -16.07
N GLN A 3 -38.35 3.44 -16.59
CA GLN A 3 -38.56 3.01 -17.98
C GLN A 3 -38.48 4.22 -18.88
N ASN A 4 -37.53 4.22 -19.82
CA ASN A 4 -37.50 5.16 -20.93
C ASN A 4 -38.38 4.66 -22.08
N ASP A 5 -38.96 5.58 -22.86
CA ASP A 5 -39.91 5.32 -23.99
C ASP A 5 -39.39 4.39 -25.10
N SER A 6 -38.13 3.92 -25.04
CA SER A 6 -37.53 2.99 -26.02
C SER A 6 -37.55 1.51 -25.59
N GLY A 7 -38.11 1.18 -24.42
CA GLY A 7 -38.17 -0.20 -23.93
C GLY A 7 -36.81 -0.85 -23.59
N LYS A 8 -35.71 -0.09 -23.60
CA LYS A 8 -34.40 -0.55 -23.14
C LYS A 8 -34.29 -0.28 -21.64
N VAL A 9 -34.16 -1.34 -20.87
CA VAL A 9 -33.76 -1.26 -19.45
C VAL A 9 -32.29 -0.91 -19.44
N ASP A 10 -31.98 0.35 -19.17
CA ASP A 10 -30.61 0.73 -18.86
C ASP A 10 -30.25 0.14 -17.49
N TYR A 11 -29.53 -0.99 -17.52
CA TYR A 11 -28.83 -1.48 -16.37
C TYR A 11 -27.63 -0.54 -16.16
N ASN A 12 -27.84 0.54 -15.41
CA ASN A 12 -26.74 1.28 -14.81
C ASN A 12 -26.05 0.34 -13.81
N PHE A 13 -25.17 -0.52 -14.29
CA PHE A 13 -24.24 -1.25 -13.45
C PHE A 13 -23.26 -0.21 -12.92
N ALA A 14 -23.60 0.40 -11.78
CA ALA A 14 -22.59 1.06 -10.99
C ALA A 14 -21.50 0.02 -10.71
N GLY A 15 -20.23 0.31 -11.08
CA GLY A 15 -19.11 -0.57 -10.80
C GLY A 15 -18.99 -0.90 -9.31
N PRO A 16 -18.10 -1.80 -8.91
CA PRO A 16 -17.92 -2.17 -7.50
C PRO A 16 -17.56 -0.94 -6.65
N SER A 17 -17.99 -0.93 -5.41
CA SER A 17 -17.65 0.12 -4.45
C SER A 17 -16.20 -0.02 -3.95
N LEU A 18 -15.52 1.12 -3.74
CA LEU A 18 -14.14 1.19 -3.27
C LEU A 18 -14.05 1.85 -1.89
N GLY A 19 -13.47 1.15 -0.91
CA GLY A 19 -13.04 1.73 0.36
C GLY A 19 -11.53 1.99 0.36
N ILE A 20 -11.10 3.22 0.63
CA ILE A 20 -9.68 3.60 0.70
C ILE A 20 -9.30 3.79 2.17
N CYS A 21 -8.53 2.86 2.72
CA CYS A 21 -8.06 2.87 4.09
C CYS A 21 -6.78 3.71 4.20
N MET A 22 -6.78 4.71 5.06
CA MET A 22 -5.66 5.64 5.26
C MET A 22 -5.43 5.91 6.74
N ILE A 23 -4.16 6.15 7.12
CA ILE A 23 -3.78 6.52 8.48
C ILE A 23 -3.04 7.84 8.42
N ALA A 24 -3.51 8.83 9.17
CA ALA A 24 -2.91 10.16 9.22
C ALA A 24 -2.90 10.71 10.66
N THR A 25 -1.83 10.46 11.38
CA THR A 25 -1.63 10.97 12.75
C THR A 25 -0.65 12.15 12.75
N ASN A 26 -0.73 13.00 13.75
CA ASN A 26 0.15 14.15 13.93
C ASN A 26 0.16 15.08 12.68
N SER A 27 1.33 15.45 12.22
CA SER A 27 1.51 16.31 11.04
C SER A 27 1.08 15.67 9.72
N TYR A 28 0.90 14.34 9.68
CA TYR A 28 0.48 13.64 8.48
C TYR A 28 -0.94 13.96 8.03
N ILE A 29 -1.77 14.54 8.90
CA ILE A 29 -3.09 15.05 8.51
C ILE A 29 -3.00 16.07 7.36
N LYS A 30 -1.94 16.89 7.32
CA LYS A 30 -1.72 17.86 6.22
C LYS A 30 -1.38 17.17 4.89
N LYS A 31 -0.76 16.01 4.94
CA LYS A 31 -0.48 15.19 3.75
C LYS A 31 -1.77 14.52 3.26
N TRP A 32 -2.59 14.02 4.21
CA TRP A 32 -3.89 13.47 3.86
C TRP A 32 -4.77 14.47 3.10
N PHE A 33 -4.79 15.74 3.47
CA PHE A 33 -5.54 16.79 2.73
C PHE A 33 -5.17 16.80 1.25
N LYS A 34 -3.89 16.64 0.93
CA LYS A 34 -3.42 16.67 -0.46
C LYS A 34 -3.89 15.44 -1.24
N VAL A 35 -3.70 14.25 -0.68
CA VAL A 35 -4.11 13.02 -1.38
C VAL A 35 -5.62 12.89 -1.48
N ALA A 36 -6.37 13.36 -0.47
CA ALA A 36 -7.83 13.42 -0.54
C ALA A 36 -8.32 14.41 -1.61
N SER A 37 -7.65 15.57 -1.74
CA SER A 37 -7.92 16.52 -2.84
C SER A 37 -7.58 15.94 -4.22
N ASP A 38 -6.52 15.14 -4.34
CA ASP A 38 -6.19 14.47 -5.60
C ASP A 38 -7.29 13.46 -5.98
N LEU A 39 -7.72 12.64 -5.01
CA LEU A 39 -8.78 11.65 -5.21
C LEU A 39 -10.11 12.31 -5.61
N GLU A 40 -10.49 13.43 -4.96
CA GLU A 40 -11.73 14.15 -5.28
C GLU A 40 -11.74 14.70 -6.72
N LYS A 41 -10.56 15.09 -7.24
CA LYS A 41 -10.41 15.64 -8.61
C LYS A 41 -10.41 14.57 -9.69
N ILE A 42 -10.17 13.32 -9.33
CA ILE A 42 -10.00 12.22 -10.28
C ILE A 42 -11.24 11.34 -10.25
N SER A 43 -11.94 11.24 -11.38
CA SER A 43 -13.01 10.26 -11.53
C SER A 43 -12.42 8.86 -11.65
N LEU A 44 -12.74 7.99 -10.69
CA LEU A 44 -12.37 6.57 -10.73
C LEU A 44 -13.46 5.78 -11.48
N GLU A 45 -13.41 5.82 -12.81
CA GLU A 45 -14.52 5.43 -13.71
C GLU A 45 -15.03 3.99 -13.52
N LYS A 46 -14.18 3.06 -13.03
CA LYS A 46 -14.60 1.67 -12.79
C LYS A 46 -15.31 1.45 -11.46
N PHE A 47 -15.33 2.45 -10.59
CA PHE A 47 -15.99 2.33 -9.29
C PHE A 47 -17.29 3.11 -9.23
N GLY A 48 -18.32 2.49 -8.65
CA GLY A 48 -19.63 3.12 -8.48
C GLY A 48 -19.64 4.13 -7.34
N GLU A 49 -19.01 3.81 -6.24
CA GLU A 49 -18.90 4.66 -5.04
C GLU A 49 -17.51 4.53 -4.43
N THR A 50 -16.97 5.64 -3.94
CA THR A 50 -15.70 5.68 -3.23
C THR A 50 -15.88 6.23 -1.83
N THR A 51 -15.36 5.52 -0.82
CA THR A 51 -15.35 5.93 0.59
C THR A 51 -13.92 5.97 1.10
N ILE A 52 -13.48 7.08 1.69
CA ILE A 52 -12.23 7.14 2.46
C ILE A 52 -12.52 6.73 3.90
N HIS A 53 -11.79 5.74 4.39
CA HIS A 53 -11.74 5.32 5.78
C HIS A 53 -10.47 5.88 6.42
N LEU A 54 -10.57 7.00 7.11
CA LEU A 54 -9.46 7.71 7.71
C LEU A 54 -9.32 7.39 9.19
N PHE A 55 -8.17 6.86 9.59
CA PHE A 55 -7.75 6.65 10.97
C PHE A 55 -6.84 7.81 11.39
N THR A 56 -7.25 8.62 12.36
CA THR A 56 -6.54 9.85 12.71
C THR A 56 -6.76 10.25 14.17
N ASP A 57 -5.79 10.95 14.74
CA ASP A 57 -5.88 11.64 16.05
C ASP A 57 -6.47 13.06 15.93
N ASN A 58 -6.88 13.46 14.73
CA ASN A 58 -7.42 14.78 14.40
C ASN A 58 -8.80 14.71 13.72
N ALA A 59 -9.71 13.88 14.28
CA ALA A 59 -11.01 13.58 13.67
C ALA A 59 -11.83 14.83 13.33
N SER A 60 -11.95 15.77 14.27
CA SER A 60 -12.73 17.02 14.05
C SER A 60 -12.15 17.90 12.95
N LEU A 61 -10.82 17.94 12.81
CA LEU A 61 -10.17 18.70 11.74
C LEU A 61 -10.41 18.03 10.39
N ALA A 62 -10.29 16.70 10.32
CA ALA A 62 -10.54 15.94 9.11
C ALA A 62 -11.99 16.10 8.61
N GLN A 63 -12.97 16.03 9.53
CA GLN A 63 -14.39 16.17 9.21
C GLN A 63 -14.72 17.56 8.67
N ARG A 64 -14.24 18.63 9.34
CA ARG A 64 -14.46 20.02 8.86
C ARG A 64 -13.85 20.22 7.48
N TRP A 65 -12.61 19.81 7.29
CA TRP A 65 -11.95 19.93 5.99
C TRP A 65 -12.71 19.19 4.89
N ALA A 66 -13.18 17.97 5.18
CA ALA A 66 -13.93 17.16 4.21
C ALA A 66 -15.27 17.79 3.82
N GLN A 67 -16.00 18.40 4.76
CA GLN A 67 -17.25 19.10 4.48
C GLN A 67 -17.07 20.24 3.47
N GLU A 68 -15.91 20.88 3.46
CA GLU A 68 -15.60 21.98 2.57
C GLU A 68 -14.99 21.54 1.22
N ASN A 69 -14.38 20.35 1.16
CA ASN A 69 -13.50 19.97 0.05
C ASN A 69 -13.88 18.65 -0.65
N LEU A 70 -14.72 17.79 -0.07
CA LEU A 70 -15.16 16.53 -0.67
C LEU A 70 -16.65 16.62 -1.03
N ASN A 71 -16.97 16.34 -2.29
CA ASN A 71 -18.34 16.35 -2.81
C ASN A 71 -18.75 14.97 -3.35
N SER A 72 -17.82 14.26 -3.98
CA SER A 72 -18.07 12.97 -4.64
C SER A 72 -17.62 11.78 -3.79
N ILE A 73 -16.65 11.98 -2.91
CA ILE A 73 -16.07 10.93 -2.07
C ILE A 73 -16.65 11.00 -0.66
N LYS A 74 -17.14 9.87 -0.16
CA LYS A 74 -17.59 9.75 1.24
C LYS A 74 -16.41 9.66 2.19
N LEU A 75 -16.52 10.23 3.38
CA LEU A 75 -15.51 10.12 4.44
C LEU A 75 -16.12 9.46 5.68
N LYS A 76 -15.45 8.41 6.16
CA LYS A 76 -15.65 7.81 7.49
C LYS A 76 -14.38 8.01 8.30
N VAL A 77 -14.50 8.66 9.47
CA VAL A 77 -13.37 8.96 10.35
C VAL A 77 -13.40 8.05 11.56
N TYR A 78 -12.24 7.50 11.89
CA TYR A 78 -11.99 6.67 13.07
C TYR A 78 -10.98 7.39 13.95
N ASP A 79 -11.41 7.78 15.15
CA ASP A 79 -10.52 8.41 16.12
C ASP A 79 -9.59 7.36 16.71
N ILE A 80 -8.28 7.61 16.60
CA ILE A 80 -7.23 6.76 17.12
C ILE A 80 -6.24 7.59 17.94
N GLN A 81 -5.55 6.94 18.87
CA GLN A 81 -4.47 7.59 19.60
C GLN A 81 -3.37 8.02 18.63
N SER A 82 -2.73 9.15 18.95
CA SER A 82 -1.52 9.61 18.23
C SER A 82 -0.40 8.59 18.40
N TRP A 83 0.04 8.02 17.29
CA TRP A 83 1.16 7.09 17.24
C TRP A 83 2.28 7.71 16.42
N GLY A 84 3.51 7.56 16.91
CA GLY A 84 4.71 7.88 16.16
C GLY A 84 5.07 6.76 15.17
N TRP A 85 6.16 6.95 14.46
CA TRP A 85 6.80 5.88 13.70
C TRP A 85 7.71 5.06 14.65
N PRO A 86 7.74 3.71 14.59
CA PRO A 86 7.13 2.85 13.59
C PRO A 86 5.71 2.36 13.92
N GLU A 87 5.15 2.68 15.09
CA GLU A 87 3.90 2.12 15.59
C GLU A 87 2.72 2.42 14.66
N ALA A 88 2.65 3.64 14.12
CA ALA A 88 1.59 4.02 13.17
C ALA A 88 1.53 3.10 11.95
N THR A 89 2.67 2.58 11.48
CA THR A 89 2.74 1.62 10.37
C THR A 89 2.49 0.19 10.85
N LEU A 90 3.06 -0.21 11.98
CA LEU A 90 2.90 -1.55 12.55
C LEU A 90 1.44 -1.89 12.86
N PHE A 91 0.70 -0.93 13.42
CA PHE A 91 -0.66 -1.18 13.90
C PHE A 91 -1.74 -1.00 12.85
N ARG A 92 -1.41 -0.66 11.59
CA ARG A 92 -2.40 -0.47 10.52
C ARG A 92 -3.32 -1.66 10.35
N TYR A 93 -2.79 -2.86 10.33
CA TYR A 93 -3.58 -4.08 10.18
C TYR A 93 -4.51 -4.34 11.36
N LYS A 94 -4.06 -4.00 12.57
CA LYS A 94 -4.88 -4.07 13.79
C LYS A 94 -6.08 -3.12 13.70
N PHE A 95 -5.86 -1.85 13.31
CA PHE A 95 -6.93 -0.87 13.15
C PHE A 95 -7.99 -1.33 12.15
N PHE A 96 -7.57 -1.85 11.01
CA PHE A 96 -8.51 -2.35 10.00
C PHE A 96 -9.27 -3.58 10.49
N THR A 97 -8.64 -4.45 11.26
CA THR A 97 -9.27 -5.64 11.84
C THR A 97 -10.31 -5.26 12.89
N GLU A 98 -9.99 -4.34 13.78
CA GLU A 98 -10.88 -3.88 14.87
C GLU A 98 -12.14 -3.19 14.32
N GLN A 99 -12.01 -2.47 13.21
CA GLN A 99 -13.12 -1.78 12.55
C GLN A 99 -13.72 -2.57 11.38
N SER A 100 -13.41 -3.85 11.26
CA SER A 100 -13.80 -4.68 10.10
C SER A 100 -15.30 -4.67 9.81
N HIS A 101 -16.14 -4.55 10.83
CA HIS A 101 -17.60 -4.47 10.72
C HIS A 101 -18.12 -3.16 10.09
N LYS A 102 -17.26 -2.15 9.94
CA LYS A 102 -17.59 -0.85 9.34
C LYS A 102 -17.31 -0.80 7.83
N PHE A 103 -16.54 -1.76 7.30
CA PHE A 103 -16.22 -1.82 5.88
C PHE A 103 -17.31 -2.59 5.13
N ASN A 104 -18.01 -1.90 4.24
CA ASN A 104 -19.11 -2.47 3.45
C ASN A 104 -18.81 -2.49 1.94
N GLU A 105 -17.72 -1.83 1.55
CA GLU A 105 -17.30 -1.70 0.16
C GLU A 105 -16.85 -3.06 -0.41
N ASP A 106 -17.00 -3.27 -1.71
CA ASP A 106 -16.68 -4.54 -2.38
C ASP A 106 -15.16 -4.75 -2.45
N LEU A 107 -14.44 -3.66 -2.68
CA LEU A 107 -12.98 -3.61 -2.77
C LEU A 107 -12.43 -2.67 -1.71
N LEU A 108 -11.34 -3.07 -1.07
CA LEU A 108 -10.57 -2.20 -0.17
C LEU A 108 -9.20 -1.93 -0.76
N MET A 109 -8.74 -0.71 -0.59
CA MET A 109 -7.40 -0.25 -0.92
C MET A 109 -6.74 0.31 0.32
N TYR A 110 -5.49 -0.04 0.58
CA TYR A 110 -4.65 0.74 1.46
C TYR A 110 -3.85 1.76 0.66
N LEU A 111 -3.80 2.98 1.14
CA LEU A 111 -3.03 4.07 0.54
C LEU A 111 -2.36 4.90 1.64
N ASP A 112 -1.03 4.96 1.63
CA ASP A 112 -0.29 5.86 2.53
C ASP A 112 -0.67 7.33 2.25
N CYS A 113 -0.86 8.10 3.31
CA CYS A 113 -1.29 9.50 3.19
C CYS A 113 -0.20 10.46 2.68
N ASP A 114 1.04 10.00 2.52
CA ASP A 114 2.12 10.74 1.87
C ASP A 114 2.33 10.37 0.40
N MET A 115 1.30 9.77 -0.19
CA MET A 115 1.22 9.53 -1.64
C MET A 115 0.49 10.67 -2.35
N ARG A 116 0.61 10.74 -3.67
CA ARG A 116 -0.14 11.63 -4.56
C ARG A 116 -0.80 10.79 -5.65
N VAL A 117 -2.04 11.05 -5.96
CA VAL A 117 -2.77 10.38 -7.03
C VAL A 117 -2.75 11.30 -8.26
N LEU A 118 -2.24 10.79 -9.38
CA LEU A 118 -2.01 11.58 -10.61
C LEU A 118 -3.02 11.26 -11.71
N GLY A 119 -3.68 10.11 -11.63
CA GLY A 119 -4.60 9.67 -12.67
C GLY A 119 -5.52 8.55 -12.24
N ASP A 120 -6.49 8.23 -13.07
CA ASP A 120 -7.46 7.17 -12.84
C ASP A 120 -6.79 5.79 -12.86
N PHE A 121 -6.38 5.34 -11.70
CA PHE A 121 -5.76 4.03 -11.51
C PHE A 121 -6.76 2.88 -11.67
N SER A 122 -8.08 3.14 -11.60
CA SER A 122 -9.10 2.10 -11.72
C SER A 122 -9.05 1.42 -13.09
N LYS A 123 -8.72 2.16 -14.14
CA LYS A 123 -8.64 1.65 -15.53
C LYS A 123 -7.62 0.52 -15.71
N LYS A 124 -6.54 0.53 -14.92
CA LYS A 124 -5.49 -0.50 -14.98
C LYS A 124 -5.72 -1.67 -14.02
N LEU A 125 -6.74 -1.60 -13.15
CA LEU A 125 -7.11 -2.71 -12.28
C LEU A 125 -8.00 -3.71 -13.03
N ASN A 126 -7.54 -4.96 -13.14
CA ASN A 126 -8.29 -6.06 -13.75
C ASN A 126 -8.89 -6.96 -12.66
N ILE A 127 -9.81 -6.40 -11.87
CA ILE A 127 -10.34 -6.99 -10.63
C ILE A 127 -11.04 -8.33 -10.89
N ASP A 128 -11.74 -8.46 -12.03
CA ASP A 128 -12.48 -9.66 -12.37
C ASP A 128 -11.60 -10.90 -12.53
N ASN A 129 -10.35 -10.68 -12.93
CA ASN A 129 -9.36 -11.74 -13.14
C ASN A 129 -8.52 -12.06 -11.89
N TRP A 130 -8.79 -11.44 -10.75
CA TRP A 130 -8.06 -11.76 -9.52
C TRP A 130 -8.47 -13.10 -8.95
N ILE A 131 -7.53 -14.04 -8.94
CA ILE A 131 -7.74 -15.40 -8.42
C ILE A 131 -7.73 -15.40 -6.89
N SER A 132 -6.76 -14.69 -6.30
CA SER A 132 -6.58 -14.67 -4.84
C SER A 132 -7.41 -13.63 -4.12
N GLY A 133 -7.93 -12.65 -4.85
CA GLY A 133 -8.63 -11.49 -4.29
C GLY A 133 -7.73 -10.46 -3.60
N ILE A 134 -6.40 -10.65 -3.60
CA ILE A 134 -5.39 -9.69 -3.07
C ILE A 134 -4.45 -9.28 -4.19
N ALA A 135 -4.23 -7.97 -4.36
CA ALA A 135 -3.30 -7.41 -5.32
C ALA A 135 -2.29 -6.49 -4.63
N LEU A 136 -1.01 -6.79 -4.81
CA LEU A 136 0.10 -6.08 -4.19
C LEU A 136 0.95 -5.39 -5.25
N VAL A 137 1.39 -4.17 -4.95
CA VAL A 137 2.24 -3.38 -5.85
C VAL A 137 3.70 -3.80 -5.68
N GLN A 138 4.37 -4.16 -6.78
CA GLN A 138 5.79 -4.49 -6.76
C GLN A 138 6.61 -3.27 -6.29
N HIS A 139 7.52 -3.50 -5.37
CA HIS A 139 8.31 -2.41 -4.76
C HIS A 139 9.17 -1.70 -5.82
N PRO A 140 9.04 -0.38 -5.97
CA PRO A 140 9.68 0.38 -7.05
C PRO A 140 11.21 0.24 -7.07
N GLY A 141 11.86 0.14 -5.92
CA GLY A 141 13.31 -0.05 -5.81
C GLY A 141 13.82 -1.42 -6.28
N PHE A 142 12.96 -2.43 -6.26
CA PHE A 142 13.31 -3.81 -6.62
C PHE A 142 12.66 -4.28 -7.93
N TYR A 143 11.79 -3.47 -8.51
CA TYR A 143 11.16 -3.75 -9.79
C TYR A 143 12.19 -3.78 -10.91
N ARG A 144 12.07 -4.77 -11.78
CA ARG A 144 12.87 -4.88 -12.99
C ARG A 144 11.92 -5.14 -14.16
N ASN A 145 11.94 -4.26 -15.13
CA ASN A 145 11.19 -4.44 -16.37
C ASN A 145 11.68 -5.72 -17.06
N LYS A 146 10.79 -6.48 -17.67
CA LYS A 146 11.14 -7.69 -18.42
C LYS A 146 11.97 -7.31 -19.65
N GLY A 147 13.26 -7.24 -19.48
CA GLY A 147 14.28 -7.00 -20.49
C GLY A 147 15.59 -7.18 -19.77
N LEU A 148 16.59 -7.74 -20.40
CA LEU A 148 17.89 -8.03 -19.81
C LEU A 148 18.26 -6.93 -18.80
N PRO A 149 18.66 -7.30 -17.55
CA PRO A 149 19.37 -6.38 -16.70
C PRO A 149 20.66 -6.06 -17.43
N GLY A 150 20.59 -5.07 -18.30
CA GLY A 150 21.70 -4.76 -19.18
C GLY A 150 22.78 -4.08 -18.39
N ILE A 151 23.99 -4.13 -18.90
CA ILE A 151 25.12 -3.24 -18.60
C ILE A 151 24.63 -1.80 -18.32
N VAL A 152 23.56 -1.36 -18.98
CA VAL A 152 22.90 -0.06 -18.78
C VAL A 152 22.35 0.13 -17.37
N ASP A 153 21.70 -0.87 -16.76
CA ASP A 153 21.19 -0.74 -15.37
C ASP A 153 22.33 -0.67 -14.36
N VAL A 154 23.46 -1.34 -14.64
CA VAL A 154 24.69 -1.30 -13.83
C VAL A 154 25.36 0.07 -13.96
N LEU A 155 25.42 0.64 -15.15
CA LEU A 155 26.03 1.96 -15.40
C LEU A 155 25.22 3.10 -14.77
N TYR A 156 23.89 2.99 -14.73
CA TYR A 156 23.02 4.02 -14.15
C TYR A 156 22.82 3.90 -12.64
N ASN A 157 23.13 2.74 -12.05
CA ASN A 157 23.01 2.54 -10.61
C ASN A 157 24.12 1.61 -10.08
N PRO A 158 25.29 2.12 -9.66
CA PRO A 158 26.39 1.31 -9.15
C PRO A 158 26.01 0.50 -7.89
N ARG A 159 24.98 0.93 -7.13
CA ARG A 159 24.39 0.13 -6.03
C ARG A 159 23.74 -1.17 -6.53
N PHE A 160 23.39 -1.23 -7.81
CA PHE A 160 22.85 -2.44 -8.43
C PHE A 160 23.82 -3.62 -8.40
N VAL A 161 25.13 -3.37 -8.56
CA VAL A 161 26.18 -4.40 -8.45
C VAL A 161 26.17 -5.01 -7.05
N LEU A 162 26.05 -4.18 -6.02
CA LEU A 162 25.95 -4.66 -4.63
C LEU A 162 24.68 -5.51 -4.45
N HIS A 163 23.55 -5.08 -4.95
CA HIS A 163 22.29 -5.85 -4.91
C HIS A 163 22.39 -7.16 -5.67
N LEU A 164 23.10 -7.20 -6.81
CA LEU A 164 23.35 -8.42 -7.57
C LEU A 164 24.26 -9.39 -6.78
N ILE A 165 25.32 -8.89 -6.16
CA ILE A 165 26.20 -9.69 -5.31
C ILE A 165 25.43 -10.25 -4.10
N LEU A 166 24.62 -9.42 -3.44
CA LEU A 166 23.78 -9.83 -2.33
C LEU A 166 22.73 -10.87 -2.76
N LYS A 167 22.13 -10.69 -3.95
CA LYS A 167 21.22 -11.68 -4.52
C LYS A 167 21.89 -13.03 -4.76
N ILE A 168 23.07 -13.02 -5.41
CA ILE A 168 23.84 -14.25 -5.67
C ILE A 168 24.23 -14.92 -4.35
N LYS A 169 24.78 -14.16 -3.39
CA LYS A 169 25.15 -14.67 -2.06
C LYS A 169 23.92 -15.19 -1.29
N SER A 170 22.79 -14.49 -1.41
CA SER A 170 21.56 -14.88 -0.72
C SER A 170 20.84 -16.06 -1.38
N GLY A 171 21.14 -16.41 -2.63
CA GLY A 171 20.44 -17.45 -3.41
C GLY A 171 18.96 -17.14 -3.64
N ALA A 172 18.52 -15.88 -3.45
CA ALA A 172 17.16 -15.48 -3.69
C ALA A 172 16.86 -15.42 -5.19
N LYS A 173 15.66 -15.84 -5.59
CA LYS A 173 15.22 -15.77 -7.00
C LYS A 173 14.84 -14.36 -7.45
N GLY A 174 14.54 -13.46 -6.49
CA GLY A 174 14.16 -12.06 -6.72
C GLY A 174 15.05 -11.06 -6.01
N TYR A 175 14.73 -9.77 -6.16
CA TYR A 175 15.35 -8.66 -5.44
C TYR A 175 14.40 -8.19 -4.34
N GLY A 176 14.94 -7.86 -3.17
CA GLY A 176 14.17 -7.37 -2.02
C GLY A 176 14.96 -7.45 -0.72
N THR A 177 14.40 -6.91 0.32
CA THR A 177 14.96 -6.86 1.69
C THR A 177 14.08 -7.66 2.65
N TRP A 178 13.95 -8.95 2.41
CA TRP A 178 13.13 -9.85 3.23
C TRP A 178 13.69 -10.01 4.63
N GLU A 179 12.79 -10.23 5.59
CA GLU A 179 13.18 -10.65 6.94
C GLU A 179 13.93 -11.99 6.91
N THR A 180 15.08 -12.02 7.56
CA THR A 180 15.98 -13.17 7.59
C THR A 180 16.08 -13.84 8.94
N ASN A 181 15.60 -13.18 10.01
CA ASN A 181 15.55 -13.76 11.33
C ASN A 181 14.46 -14.85 11.41
N LYS A 182 14.90 -16.08 11.64
CA LYS A 182 14.00 -17.24 11.70
C LYS A 182 13.04 -17.23 12.90
N SER A 183 13.31 -16.43 13.94
CA SER A 183 12.42 -16.30 15.09
C SER A 183 11.25 -15.33 14.85
N SER A 184 11.35 -14.50 13.81
CA SER A 184 10.28 -13.59 13.41
C SER A 184 9.21 -14.33 12.61
N THR A 185 7.96 -13.96 12.83
CA THR A 185 6.83 -14.41 12.01
C THR A 185 6.86 -13.84 10.58
N ALA A 186 7.64 -12.77 10.36
CA ALA A 186 7.89 -12.18 9.03
C ALA A 186 8.99 -12.91 8.24
N PHE A 187 9.65 -13.94 8.80
CA PHE A 187 10.73 -14.65 8.13
C PHE A 187 10.30 -15.24 6.78
N VAL A 188 11.10 -14.99 5.74
CA VAL A 188 10.88 -15.56 4.40
C VAL A 188 12.04 -16.49 4.04
N PRO A 189 11.79 -17.79 3.83
CA PRO A 189 12.80 -18.73 3.35
C PRO A 189 13.37 -18.31 1.99
N ARG A 190 14.65 -18.58 1.77
CA ARG A 190 15.38 -18.21 0.54
C ARG A 190 14.69 -18.66 -0.75
N SER A 191 14.16 -19.88 -0.76
CA SER A 191 13.46 -20.47 -1.91
C SER A 191 12.20 -19.72 -2.32
N LEU A 192 11.57 -18.98 -1.38
CA LEU A 192 10.33 -18.23 -1.60
C LEU A 192 10.57 -16.74 -1.93
N ARG A 193 11.81 -16.24 -1.84
CA ARG A 193 12.17 -14.85 -2.14
C ARG A 193 12.15 -14.58 -3.64
N LYS A 194 10.97 -14.30 -4.20
CA LYS A 194 10.76 -14.08 -5.64
C LYS A 194 10.43 -12.64 -6.00
N ASN A 195 9.38 -12.11 -5.42
CA ASN A 195 8.88 -10.75 -5.63
C ASN A 195 8.84 -10.03 -4.30
N TYR A 196 9.18 -8.75 -4.31
CA TYR A 196 9.09 -7.88 -3.14
C TYR A 196 8.08 -6.79 -3.39
N PHE A 197 7.19 -6.56 -2.45
CA PHE A 197 6.05 -5.67 -2.57
C PHE A 197 6.18 -4.47 -1.65
N HIS A 198 5.66 -3.35 -2.09
CA HIS A 198 5.67 -2.09 -1.36
C HIS A 198 4.51 -2.01 -0.38
N GLY A 199 4.79 -1.57 0.84
CA GLY A 199 3.79 -1.44 1.89
C GLY A 199 2.85 -0.23 1.74
N ALA A 200 3.15 0.71 0.83
CA ALA A 200 2.43 1.97 0.72
C ALA A 200 1.09 1.88 -0.02
N VAL A 201 0.93 0.92 -0.94
CA VAL A 201 -0.29 0.74 -1.74
C VAL A 201 -0.55 -0.73 -1.99
N TRP A 202 -1.74 -1.19 -1.65
CA TRP A 202 -2.21 -2.55 -1.94
C TRP A 202 -3.74 -2.61 -1.92
N PHE A 203 -4.29 -3.63 -2.57
CA PHE A 203 -5.72 -3.79 -2.79
C PHE A 203 -6.18 -5.20 -2.41
N GLY A 204 -7.46 -5.34 -2.12
CA GLY A 204 -8.08 -6.65 -1.96
C GLY A 204 -9.60 -6.58 -2.02
N ARG A 205 -10.23 -7.68 -2.44
CA ARG A 205 -11.64 -7.86 -2.18
C ARG A 205 -11.85 -7.83 -0.67
N ARG A 206 -12.91 -7.22 -0.20
CA ARG A 206 -13.13 -6.94 1.24
C ARG A 206 -12.82 -8.11 2.16
N ILE A 207 -13.34 -9.29 1.84
CA ILE A 207 -13.17 -10.47 2.69
C ILE A 207 -11.71 -10.88 2.77
N GLU A 208 -11.01 -10.96 1.65
CA GLU A 208 -9.61 -11.35 1.54
C GLU A 208 -8.68 -10.31 2.16
N PHE A 209 -8.99 -9.02 1.93
CA PHE A 209 -8.27 -7.90 2.56
C PHE A 209 -8.32 -7.98 4.09
N LEU A 210 -9.52 -8.15 4.65
CA LEU A 210 -9.69 -8.22 6.11
C LEU A 210 -9.10 -9.50 6.71
N LYS A 211 -9.17 -10.64 6.01
CA LYS A 211 -8.49 -11.88 6.42
C LYS A 211 -6.97 -11.70 6.45
N MET A 212 -6.41 -11.05 5.43
CA MET A 212 -4.98 -10.72 5.39
C MET A 212 -4.61 -9.80 6.56
N CYS A 213 -5.34 -8.71 6.78
CA CYS A 213 -5.09 -7.79 7.88
C CYS A 213 -5.13 -8.50 9.24
N LYS A 214 -6.14 -9.34 9.48
CA LYS A 214 -6.24 -10.12 10.73
C LYS A 214 -5.03 -11.02 10.95
N LYS A 215 -4.58 -11.72 9.90
CA LYS A 215 -3.38 -12.55 9.98
C LYS A 215 -2.14 -11.73 10.30
N LEU A 216 -1.92 -10.61 9.57
CA LEU A 216 -0.74 -9.77 9.74
C LEU A 216 -0.71 -9.09 11.11
N ALA A 217 -1.86 -8.65 11.63
CA ALA A 217 -1.96 -8.12 12.99
C ALA A 217 -1.57 -9.14 14.05
N LEU A 218 -2.02 -10.41 13.92
CA LEU A 218 -1.65 -11.48 14.84
C LEU A 218 -0.16 -11.81 14.75
N ASP A 219 0.42 -11.84 13.56
CA ASP A 219 1.83 -12.14 13.35
C ASP A 219 2.72 -11.04 13.93
N ILE A 220 2.37 -9.77 13.73
CA ILE A 220 3.07 -8.63 14.34
C ILE A 220 3.00 -8.70 15.87
N ASN A 221 1.83 -8.97 16.43
CA ASN A 221 1.69 -9.10 17.90
C ASN A 221 2.59 -10.22 18.46
N ARG A 222 2.67 -11.37 17.80
CA ARG A 222 3.56 -12.47 18.20
C ARG A 222 5.04 -12.09 18.21
N ASP A 223 5.46 -11.24 17.29
CA ASP A 223 6.83 -10.73 17.26
C ASP A 223 7.04 -9.69 18.38
N LEU A 224 6.09 -8.80 18.60
CA LEU A 224 6.14 -7.82 19.69
C LEU A 224 6.16 -8.49 21.08
N GLU A 225 5.42 -9.58 21.28
CA GLU A 225 5.47 -10.39 22.54
C GLU A 225 6.87 -10.96 22.80
N LYS A 226 7.67 -11.15 21.76
CA LYS A 226 9.07 -11.57 21.84
C LYS A 226 10.06 -10.39 21.87
N ASN A 227 9.57 -9.15 22.03
CA ASN A 227 10.35 -7.92 21.89
C ASN A 227 11.10 -7.82 20.56
N TYR A 228 10.49 -8.29 19.49
CA TYR A 228 11.06 -8.25 18.16
C TYR A 228 10.22 -7.41 17.21
N THR A 229 10.89 -6.58 16.43
CA THR A 229 10.29 -5.83 15.32
C THR A 229 11.02 -6.21 14.04
N ALA A 230 10.28 -6.66 13.02
CA ALA A 230 10.84 -7.06 11.74
C ALA A 230 11.53 -5.88 11.03
N ILE A 231 12.54 -6.16 10.22
CA ILE A 231 13.46 -5.18 9.63
C ILE A 231 12.78 -4.02 8.88
N TRP A 232 11.66 -4.28 8.21
CA TRP A 232 10.83 -3.28 7.54
C TRP A 232 9.41 -3.29 8.11
N HIS A 233 9.29 -3.50 9.43
CA HIS A 233 8.06 -3.42 10.19
C HIS A 233 6.92 -4.20 9.52
N ASP A 234 5.82 -3.53 9.24
CA ASP A 234 4.63 -4.04 8.58
C ASP A 234 4.88 -4.55 7.14
N GLU A 235 5.79 -3.91 6.37
CA GLU A 235 6.13 -4.34 5.02
C GLU A 235 6.82 -5.71 5.02
N SER A 236 7.63 -6.04 6.04
CA SER A 236 8.22 -7.36 6.19
C SER A 236 7.16 -8.44 6.33
N HIS A 237 6.12 -8.19 7.14
CA HIS A 237 5.00 -9.12 7.31
C HIS A 237 4.15 -9.24 6.04
N LEU A 238 3.91 -8.14 5.31
CA LEU A 238 3.23 -8.16 4.01
C LEU A 238 4.00 -9.05 3.01
N ASN A 239 5.32 -8.92 2.97
CA ASN A 239 6.17 -9.71 2.09
C ASN A 239 6.28 -11.18 2.50
N ASN A 240 6.18 -11.48 3.80
CA ASN A 240 5.99 -12.85 4.27
C ASN A 240 4.66 -13.41 3.77
N TYR A 241 3.56 -12.70 3.95
CA TYR A 241 2.26 -13.12 3.45
C TYR A 241 2.31 -13.44 1.94
N ALA A 242 2.88 -12.53 1.15
CA ALA A 242 3.01 -12.70 -0.30
C ALA A 242 3.92 -13.86 -0.71
N ALA A 243 4.90 -14.23 0.11
CA ALA A 243 5.78 -15.36 -0.15
C ALA A 243 5.09 -16.74 0.00
N PHE A 244 4.08 -16.81 0.89
CA PHE A 244 3.37 -18.04 1.20
C PHE A 244 1.97 -18.13 0.57
N ASN A 245 1.46 -17.05 -0.01
CA ASN A 245 0.13 -17.01 -0.60
C ASN A 245 0.19 -16.56 -2.07
N THR A 246 -0.82 -16.94 -2.84
CA THR A 246 -1.02 -16.37 -4.18
C THR A 246 -1.51 -14.93 -4.02
N VAL A 247 -0.88 -14.00 -4.76
CA VAL A 247 -1.30 -12.59 -4.82
C VAL A 247 -1.17 -12.11 -6.25
N GLU A 248 -2.05 -11.19 -6.65
CA GLU A 248 -1.94 -10.49 -7.92
C GLU A 248 -0.81 -9.45 -7.84
N LYS A 249 -0.05 -9.31 -8.92
CA LYS A 249 1.10 -8.42 -8.98
C LYS A 249 0.78 -7.20 -9.81
N LEU A 250 0.74 -6.05 -9.17
CA LEU A 250 0.61 -4.77 -9.84
C LEU A 250 1.99 -4.15 -10.10
N SER A 251 2.09 -3.40 -11.18
CA SER A 251 3.32 -2.67 -11.53
C SER A 251 3.55 -1.48 -10.58
N PRO A 252 4.79 -0.95 -10.47
CA PRO A 252 5.06 0.26 -9.69
C PRO A 252 4.38 1.53 -10.18
N GLU A 253 3.62 1.49 -11.27
CA GLU A 253 2.76 2.61 -11.69
C GLU A 253 1.77 3.02 -10.59
N PHE A 254 1.37 2.06 -9.74
CA PHE A 254 0.49 2.29 -8.58
C PHE A 254 1.22 2.76 -7.32
N SER A 255 2.55 2.84 -7.32
CA SER A 255 3.34 3.29 -6.17
C SER A 255 4.73 3.74 -6.61
N GLY A 256 4.77 4.71 -7.51
CA GLY A 256 6.00 5.23 -8.10
C GLY A 256 6.85 6.02 -7.11
N VAL A 257 8.16 6.00 -7.33
CA VAL A 257 9.12 6.91 -6.68
C VAL A 257 9.83 7.66 -7.79
N PRO A 258 9.52 8.95 -8.02
CA PRO A 258 10.01 9.70 -9.19
C PRO A 258 11.53 9.73 -9.34
N SER A 259 12.26 9.72 -8.22
CA SER A 259 13.74 9.72 -8.20
C SER A 259 14.36 8.39 -8.65
N TYR A 260 13.58 7.32 -8.78
CA TYR A 260 14.11 6.00 -9.15
C TYR A 260 14.29 5.87 -10.67
N LYS A 261 15.54 5.87 -11.12
CA LYS A 261 15.91 5.85 -12.55
C LYS A 261 15.42 4.61 -13.32
N ASN A 262 15.27 3.46 -12.65
CA ASN A 262 14.76 2.23 -13.24
C ASN A 262 13.28 2.29 -13.63
N LEU A 263 12.55 3.32 -13.21
CA LEU A 263 11.13 3.51 -13.46
C LEU A 263 10.80 4.54 -14.54
N ARG A 264 11.80 5.15 -15.18
CA ARG A 264 11.62 6.26 -16.15
C ARG A 264 10.67 5.99 -17.32
N LYS A 265 10.42 4.72 -17.62
CA LYS A 265 9.54 4.30 -18.72
C LYS A 265 8.10 4.03 -18.28
N LEU A 266 7.82 4.17 -16.97
CA LEU A 266 6.48 3.96 -16.43
C LEU A 266 5.73 5.27 -16.32
N GLU A 267 4.48 5.25 -16.69
CA GLU A 267 3.52 6.31 -16.42
C GLU A 267 2.91 6.07 -15.05
N PHE A 268 3.23 6.94 -14.10
CA PHE A 268 2.76 6.78 -12.74
C PHE A 268 1.32 7.26 -12.57
N LEU A 269 0.52 6.45 -11.92
CA LEU A 269 -0.84 6.76 -11.48
C LEU A 269 -0.88 7.23 -10.03
N ILE A 270 0.01 6.66 -9.21
CA ILE A 270 0.21 7.01 -7.81
C ILE A 270 1.71 7.10 -7.55
N ILE A 271 2.15 8.16 -6.88
CA ILE A 271 3.56 8.39 -6.54
C ILE A 271 3.73 8.75 -5.07
N SER A 272 4.92 8.48 -4.51
CA SER A 272 5.30 9.04 -3.22
C SER A 272 5.63 10.53 -3.33
N GLU A 273 5.22 11.34 -2.36
CA GLU A 273 5.78 12.68 -2.19
C GLU A 273 7.29 12.56 -1.97
N GLU A 274 8.07 13.43 -2.65
CA GLU A 274 9.51 13.50 -2.39
C GLU A 274 9.72 13.98 -0.94
N LYS A 275 10.31 13.14 -0.12
CA LYS A 275 10.72 13.52 1.23
C LYS A 275 11.99 14.34 1.12
N LYS A 276 11.99 15.56 1.64
CA LYS A 276 13.23 16.31 1.85
C LYS A 276 14.11 15.51 2.80
N PHE A 277 15.41 15.47 2.50
CA PHE A 277 16.40 14.82 3.35
C PHE A 277 16.27 15.37 4.79
N GLY A 278 15.93 14.50 5.75
CA GLY A 278 15.67 14.88 7.14
C GLY A 278 14.18 14.94 7.57
N GLU A 279 13.21 14.89 6.64
CA GLU A 279 11.81 14.71 7.00
C GLU A 279 11.50 13.22 7.22
N GLY A 280 11.40 12.83 8.47
CA GLY A 280 10.68 11.63 8.88
C GLY A 280 11.45 10.34 9.06
N ARG A 281 12.78 10.28 9.01
CA ARG A 281 13.60 9.16 9.53
C ARG A 281 15.04 9.63 9.70
N THR A 282 15.48 9.79 10.93
CA THR A 282 16.91 9.92 11.20
C THR A 282 17.56 8.52 11.22
N PRO A 283 18.85 8.37 10.83
CA PRO A 283 19.58 7.11 10.98
C PRO A 283 19.61 6.56 12.42
N THR A 284 19.42 7.42 13.41
CA THR A 284 19.28 7.08 14.84
C THR A 284 18.00 6.29 15.14
N ASP A 285 16.94 6.45 14.35
CA ASP A 285 15.70 5.69 14.54
C ASP A 285 15.84 4.24 14.02
N LEU A 286 16.76 4.01 13.09
CA LEU A 286 17.10 2.66 12.60
C LEU A 286 18.03 1.89 13.57
N SER A 287 18.84 2.60 14.38
CA SER A 287 19.77 1.96 15.32
C SER A 287 19.10 1.47 16.60
N LYS A 288 17.95 2.03 16.98
CA LYS A 288 17.18 1.62 18.15
C LYS A 288 16.36 0.34 17.93
N THR A 289 16.18 -0.08 16.67
CA THR A 289 15.45 -1.30 16.33
C THR A 289 16.33 -2.54 16.23
N HIS A 290 17.66 -2.39 16.45
CA HIS A 290 18.65 -3.46 16.35
C HIS A 290 19.49 -3.65 17.62
N ALA A 291 19.12 -3.03 18.75
CA ALA A 291 19.76 -3.23 20.04
C ALA A 291 19.00 -4.22 20.93
#